data_ac49857933d28a0e76b78b20147ca09b
#
_entry.id   ac49857933d28a0e76b78b20147ca09b
#
_cell.length_a   1.000
_cell.length_b   1.000
_cell.length_c   1.000
_cell.angle_alpha   90.00
_cell.angle_beta   90.00
_cell.angle_gamma   90.00
#
_symmetry.space_group_name_H-M   'P 1'
#
loop_
_entity.id
_entity.type
_entity.pdbx_description
1 polymer ?
#
loop_
_entity_poly.entity_id
_entity_poly.type
_entity_poly.pdbx_seq_one_letter_code
_entity_poly.pdbx_strand_id
1 'polypeptide(L)'
;RSADAFMSLGHGGKIINATSQAGVQGNPNLTAYGSTKFAIRGITQTTAKELAEFGITVNAFAPGIVKTPMMWDIAHEVGQNAGQDDEWGMAQFSDGITLGRLSEPEDVANVVSFLAGDDSNYVTGQTIVVDGGMVFH
;
A
#
# COMPACT_ATOMS: atom_id res chain seq x y z
N ARG A 1 -19.63 -1.10 -8.74
CA ARG A 1 -20.40 -2.13 -7.96
C ARG A 1 -20.41 -1.81 -6.47
N SER A 2 -19.27 -1.63 -5.79
CA SER A 2 -19.26 -1.28 -4.36
C SER A 2 -19.94 0.06 -4.08
N ALA A 3 -19.66 1.09 -4.90
CA ALA A 3 -20.30 2.39 -4.80
C ALA A 3 -21.83 2.28 -5.00
N ASP A 4 -22.28 1.53 -6.00
CA ASP A 4 -23.71 1.32 -6.24
C ASP A 4 -24.40 0.66 -5.04
N ALA A 5 -23.73 -0.29 -4.40
CA ALA A 5 -24.27 -0.95 -3.19
C ALA A 5 -24.39 0.05 -2.03
N PHE A 6 -23.37 0.87 -1.76
CA PHE A 6 -23.46 1.88 -0.71
C PHE A 6 -24.52 2.94 -0.99
N MET A 7 -24.62 3.42 -2.24
CA MET A 7 -25.67 4.37 -2.63
C MET A 7 -27.07 3.79 -2.47
N SER A 8 -27.28 2.53 -2.85
CA SER A 8 -28.59 1.86 -2.70
C SER A 8 -28.97 1.62 -1.25
N LEU A 9 -28.00 1.37 -0.36
CA LEU A 9 -28.22 1.20 1.08
C LEU A 9 -28.40 2.54 1.81
N GLY A 10 -27.95 3.65 1.23
CA GLY A 10 -28.18 5.00 1.77
C GLY A 10 -27.40 5.34 3.06
N HIS A 11 -26.36 4.57 3.41
CA HIS A 11 -25.61 4.79 4.66
C HIS A 11 -24.14 5.19 4.48
N GLY A 12 -23.72 5.48 3.23
CA GLY A 12 -22.31 5.74 2.94
C GLY A 12 -21.44 4.49 3.03
N GLY A 13 -20.13 4.68 3.07
CA GLY A 13 -19.20 3.57 3.16
C GLY A 13 -17.75 3.98 3.00
N LYS A 14 -16.87 3.00 2.99
CA LYS A 14 -15.42 3.19 2.83
C LYS A 14 -14.89 2.26 1.74
N ILE A 15 -14.16 2.84 0.80
CA ILE A 15 -13.44 2.11 -0.25
C ILE A 15 -11.95 2.28 0.02
N ILE A 16 -11.22 1.17 0.10
CA ILE A 16 -9.80 1.15 0.42
C ILE A 16 -9.07 0.40 -0.68
N ASN A 17 -8.27 1.12 -1.45
CA ASN A 17 -7.53 0.57 -2.58
C ASN A 17 -6.11 0.17 -2.17
N ALA A 18 -5.63 -0.95 -2.67
CA ALA A 18 -4.25 -1.38 -2.48
C ALA A 18 -3.36 -0.87 -3.63
N THR A 19 -2.39 -0.04 -3.31
CA THR A 19 -1.35 0.37 -4.24
C THR A 19 0.02 -0.16 -3.79
N SER A 20 1.07 0.62 -3.85
CA SER A 20 2.44 0.30 -3.44
C SER A 20 3.21 1.61 -3.25
N GLN A 21 4.35 1.58 -2.55
CA GLN A 21 5.28 2.70 -2.59
C GLN A 21 5.69 3.02 -4.04
N ALA A 22 5.71 2.03 -4.94
CA ALA A 22 5.93 2.23 -6.37
C ALA A 22 4.79 2.97 -7.10
N GLY A 23 3.67 3.23 -6.45
CA GLY A 23 2.59 4.10 -6.91
C GLY A 23 2.70 5.54 -6.39
N VAL A 24 3.74 5.82 -5.61
CA VAL A 24 4.03 7.14 -5.02
C VAL A 24 5.34 7.70 -5.53
N GLN A 25 6.34 6.83 -5.70
CA GLN A 25 7.66 7.16 -6.23
C GLN A 25 8.03 6.18 -7.35
N GLY A 26 8.67 6.70 -8.42
CA GLY A 26 9.18 5.87 -9.52
C GLY A 26 10.40 5.06 -9.08
N ASN A 27 10.43 3.79 -9.48
CA ASN A 27 11.56 2.90 -9.23
C ASN A 27 12.12 2.39 -10.57
N PRO A 28 13.44 2.34 -10.73
CA PRO A 28 14.07 1.75 -11.92
C PRO A 28 13.58 0.32 -12.16
N ASN A 29 13.43 -0.05 -13.42
CA ASN A 29 13.00 -1.38 -13.88
C ASN A 29 11.54 -1.76 -13.54
N LEU A 30 10.76 -0.85 -12.96
CA LEU A 30 9.36 -1.09 -12.60
C LEU A 30 8.35 -0.26 -13.41
N THR A 31 8.67 0.11 -14.66
CA THR A 31 7.81 1.00 -15.47
C THR A 31 6.37 0.50 -15.58
N ALA A 32 6.15 -0.75 -15.97
CA ALA A 32 4.80 -1.30 -16.12
C ALA A 32 4.08 -1.42 -14.75
N TYR A 33 4.75 -2.01 -13.77
CA TYR A 33 4.20 -2.16 -12.42
C TYR A 33 3.91 -0.81 -11.77
N GLY A 34 4.88 0.10 -11.76
CA GLY A 34 4.74 1.44 -11.18
C GLY A 34 3.60 2.22 -11.83
N SER A 35 3.49 2.20 -13.16
CA SER A 35 2.40 2.88 -13.88
C SER A 35 1.04 2.40 -13.43
N THR A 36 0.82 1.09 -13.25
CA THR A 36 -0.45 0.56 -12.76
C THR A 36 -0.73 1.01 -11.32
N LYS A 37 0.30 1.09 -10.48
CA LYS A 37 0.17 1.52 -9.08
C LYS A 37 -0.06 3.03 -8.94
N PHE A 38 0.55 3.86 -9.80
CA PHE A 38 0.22 5.30 -9.91
C PHE A 38 -1.22 5.52 -10.38
N ALA A 39 -1.72 4.71 -11.31
CA ALA A 39 -3.10 4.79 -11.77
C ALA A 39 -4.10 4.61 -10.61
N ILE A 40 -3.83 3.71 -9.67
CA ILE A 40 -4.67 3.50 -8.47
C ILE A 40 -4.74 4.78 -7.62
N ARG A 41 -3.63 5.53 -7.51
CA ARG A 41 -3.64 6.82 -6.81
C ARG A 41 -4.55 7.84 -7.50
N GLY A 42 -4.48 7.94 -8.83
CA GLY A 42 -5.36 8.80 -9.61
C GLY A 42 -6.82 8.40 -9.47
N ILE A 43 -7.14 7.12 -9.59
CA ILE A 43 -8.48 6.56 -9.38
C ILE A 43 -8.98 6.91 -7.96
N THR A 44 -8.17 6.72 -6.94
CA THR A 44 -8.53 7.02 -5.54
C THR A 44 -8.92 8.49 -5.36
N GLN A 45 -8.14 9.41 -5.89
CA GLN A 45 -8.41 10.85 -5.79
C GLN A 45 -9.68 11.27 -6.54
N THR A 46 -9.87 10.74 -7.75
CA THR A 46 -11.04 11.07 -8.58
C THR A 46 -12.31 10.53 -7.95
N THR A 47 -12.34 9.25 -7.61
CA THR A 47 -13.52 8.62 -7.01
C THR A 47 -13.85 9.17 -5.62
N ALA A 48 -12.86 9.61 -4.84
CA ALA A 48 -13.10 10.30 -3.58
C ALA A 48 -13.93 11.58 -3.77
N LYS A 49 -13.66 12.36 -4.81
CA LYS A 49 -14.44 13.56 -5.13
C LYS A 49 -15.83 13.23 -5.66
N GLU A 50 -15.94 12.22 -6.51
CA GLU A 50 -17.20 11.83 -7.15
C GLU A 50 -18.19 11.20 -6.13
N LEU A 51 -17.67 10.49 -5.13
CA LEU A 51 -18.50 9.73 -4.19
C LEU A 51 -18.74 10.43 -2.85
N ALA A 52 -18.14 11.61 -2.63
CA ALA A 52 -18.28 12.35 -1.38
C ALA A 52 -19.72 12.72 -1.05
N GLU A 53 -20.53 13.09 -2.05
CA GLU A 53 -21.94 13.43 -1.88
C GLU A 53 -22.79 12.27 -1.35
N PHE A 54 -22.33 11.03 -1.52
CA PHE A 54 -22.98 9.82 -1.02
C PHE A 54 -22.45 9.37 0.36
N GLY A 55 -21.61 10.19 1.01
CA GLY A 55 -20.98 9.84 2.28
C GLY A 55 -19.94 8.72 2.18
N ILE A 56 -19.36 8.52 1.01
CA ILE A 56 -18.36 7.47 0.77
C ILE A 56 -16.96 8.08 0.79
N THR A 57 -16.08 7.58 1.65
CA THR A 57 -14.66 7.91 1.59
C THR A 57 -13.91 6.91 0.73
N VAL A 58 -12.91 7.38 -0.01
CA VAL A 58 -12.07 6.53 -0.87
C VAL A 58 -10.61 6.85 -0.58
N ASN A 59 -9.88 5.88 -0.07
CA ASN A 59 -8.46 6.02 0.26
C ASN A 59 -7.66 4.85 -0.32
N ALA A 60 -6.36 4.97 -0.31
CA ALA A 60 -5.44 3.90 -0.68
C ALA A 60 -4.38 3.70 0.40
N PHE A 61 -3.87 2.49 0.51
CA PHE A 61 -2.66 2.20 1.26
C PHE A 61 -1.55 1.76 0.31
N ALA A 62 -0.33 2.19 0.61
CA ALA A 62 0.86 1.99 -0.23
C ALA A 62 1.96 1.30 0.59
N PRO A 63 1.96 -0.03 0.67
CA PRO A 63 3.01 -0.76 1.38
C PRO A 63 4.37 -0.58 0.73
N GLY A 64 5.41 -0.60 1.55
CA GLY A 64 6.77 -0.87 1.12
C GLY A 64 7.02 -2.38 0.97
N ILE A 65 8.16 -2.84 1.46
CA ILE A 65 8.52 -4.26 1.43
C ILE A 65 7.97 -4.95 2.67
N VAL A 66 7.09 -5.93 2.44
CA VAL A 66 6.41 -6.69 3.50
C VAL A 66 6.95 -8.12 3.53
N LYS A 67 7.24 -8.64 4.71
CA LYS A 67 7.64 -10.04 4.91
C LYS A 67 6.47 -10.97 4.57
N THR A 68 6.47 -11.46 3.36
CA THR A 68 5.50 -12.41 2.83
C THR A 68 6.22 -13.68 2.34
N PRO A 69 5.54 -14.80 2.14
CA PRO A 69 6.14 -15.97 1.52
C PRO A 69 6.90 -15.64 0.22
N MET A 70 6.30 -14.82 -0.64
CA MET A 70 6.94 -14.37 -1.88
C MET A 70 8.26 -13.61 -1.62
N MET A 71 8.35 -12.80 -0.58
CA MET A 71 9.59 -12.11 -0.23
C MET A 71 10.67 -13.07 0.30
N TRP A 72 10.27 -14.12 1.02
CA TRP A 72 11.21 -15.16 1.44
C TRP A 72 11.78 -15.93 0.24
N ASP A 73 10.96 -16.23 -0.78
CA ASP A 73 11.43 -16.87 -2.02
C ASP A 73 12.45 -15.97 -2.74
N ILE A 74 12.18 -14.66 -2.83
CA ILE A 74 13.12 -13.68 -3.41
C ILE A 74 14.41 -13.59 -2.59
N ALA A 75 14.30 -13.54 -1.26
CA ALA A 75 15.46 -13.48 -0.37
C ALA A 75 16.32 -14.75 -0.46
N HIS A 76 15.71 -15.91 -0.61
CA HIS A 76 16.38 -17.18 -0.86
C HIS A 76 17.21 -17.12 -2.16
N GLU A 77 16.62 -16.66 -3.26
CA GLU A 77 17.33 -16.53 -4.54
C GLU A 77 18.50 -15.56 -4.44
N VAL A 78 18.31 -14.40 -3.80
CA VAL A 78 19.36 -13.40 -3.58
C VAL A 78 20.48 -13.97 -2.71
N GLY A 79 20.15 -14.67 -1.61
CA GLY A 79 21.10 -15.32 -0.73
C GLY A 79 21.93 -16.38 -1.48
N GLN A 80 21.25 -17.29 -2.18
CA GLN A 80 21.91 -18.35 -2.95
C GLN A 80 22.89 -17.79 -4.00
N ASN A 81 22.49 -16.78 -4.75
CA ASN A 81 23.35 -16.15 -5.76
C ASN A 81 24.60 -15.48 -5.13
N ALA A 82 24.54 -15.09 -3.87
CA ALA A 82 25.65 -14.50 -3.12
C ALA A 82 26.42 -15.52 -2.27
N GLY A 83 26.02 -16.81 -2.25
CA GLY A 83 26.60 -17.83 -1.37
C GLY A 83 26.27 -17.61 0.12
N GLN A 84 25.13 -16.99 0.40
CA GLN A 84 24.63 -16.62 1.72
C GLN A 84 23.30 -17.31 2.03
N ASP A 85 22.80 -17.17 3.25
CA ASP A 85 21.52 -17.71 3.67
C ASP A 85 20.33 -16.77 3.35
N ASP A 86 19.12 -17.23 3.63
CA ASP A 86 17.88 -16.49 3.37
C ASP A 86 17.74 -15.25 4.24
N GLU A 87 18.25 -15.32 5.50
CA GLU A 87 18.23 -14.18 6.43
C GLU A 87 19.14 -13.05 5.92
N TRP A 88 20.32 -13.41 5.40
CA TRP A 88 21.18 -12.43 4.73
C TRP A 88 20.49 -11.84 3.52
N GLY A 89 19.85 -12.67 2.67
CA GLY A 89 19.08 -12.22 1.52
C GLY A 89 17.97 -11.25 1.91
N MET A 90 17.22 -11.57 2.97
CA MET A 90 16.17 -10.69 3.50
C MET A 90 16.72 -9.35 4.02
N ALA A 91 17.87 -9.38 4.69
CA ALA A 91 18.50 -8.18 5.25
C ALA A 91 18.91 -7.17 4.16
N GLN A 92 19.21 -7.63 2.94
CA GLN A 92 19.55 -6.72 1.83
C GLN A 92 18.40 -5.77 1.47
N PHE A 93 17.16 -6.16 1.75
CA PHE A 93 15.97 -5.35 1.47
C PHE A 93 15.62 -4.36 2.59
N SER A 94 16.22 -4.49 3.77
CA SER A 94 16.03 -3.53 4.87
C SER A 94 16.94 -2.32 4.79
N ASP A 95 17.97 -2.38 3.95
CA ASP A 95 18.85 -1.24 3.70
C ASP A 95 18.05 -0.08 3.06
N GLY A 96 18.19 1.11 3.61
CA GLY A 96 17.44 2.29 3.18
C GLY A 96 16.05 2.45 3.81
N ILE A 97 15.59 1.51 4.65
CA ILE A 97 14.38 1.69 5.46
C ILE A 97 14.74 2.40 6.76
N THR A 98 14.17 3.59 7.00
CA THR A 98 14.51 4.40 8.18
C THR A 98 14.30 3.68 9.51
N LEU A 99 13.23 2.87 9.62
CA LEU A 99 12.97 2.06 10.82
C LEU A 99 13.87 0.82 10.94
N GLY A 100 14.74 0.55 9.95
CA GLY A 100 15.74 -0.51 9.98
C GLY A 100 15.18 -1.94 9.94
N ARG A 101 13.92 -2.11 9.57
CA ARG A 101 13.28 -3.42 9.42
C ARG A 101 12.28 -3.44 8.28
N LEU A 102 12.04 -4.61 7.74
CA LEU A 102 10.92 -4.83 6.83
C LEU A 102 9.58 -4.77 7.58
N SER A 103 8.53 -4.46 6.84
CA SER A 103 7.16 -4.47 7.37
C SER A 103 6.70 -5.90 7.64
N GLU A 104 6.01 -6.11 8.76
CA GLU A 104 5.20 -7.30 8.97
C GLU A 104 3.80 -7.08 8.35
N PRO A 105 3.07 -8.15 7.97
CA PRO A 105 1.71 -8.01 7.44
C PRO A 105 0.78 -7.20 8.33
N GLU A 106 0.94 -7.30 9.65
CA GLU A 106 0.18 -6.58 10.66
C GLU A 106 0.38 -5.06 10.59
N ASP A 107 1.58 -4.59 10.24
CA ASP A 107 1.86 -3.14 10.07
C ASP A 107 0.93 -2.55 9.00
N VAL A 108 0.73 -3.28 7.91
CA VAL A 108 -0.18 -2.88 6.82
C VAL A 108 -1.64 -3.04 7.24
N ALA A 109 -2.00 -4.17 7.86
CA ALA A 109 -3.35 -4.45 8.30
C ALA A 109 -3.88 -3.39 9.28
N ASN A 110 -3.04 -2.88 10.17
CA ASN A 110 -3.40 -1.82 11.12
C ASN A 110 -3.81 -0.52 10.42
N VAL A 111 -3.12 -0.13 9.35
CA VAL A 111 -3.50 1.05 8.56
C VAL A 111 -4.81 0.82 7.81
N VAL A 112 -5.02 -0.37 7.26
CA VAL A 112 -6.28 -0.73 6.60
C VAL A 112 -7.43 -0.71 7.63
N SER A 113 -7.22 -1.23 8.82
CA SER A 113 -8.19 -1.19 9.92
C SER A 113 -8.55 0.25 10.31
N PHE A 114 -7.56 1.14 10.43
CA PHE A 114 -7.80 2.57 10.67
C PHE A 114 -8.66 3.17 9.55
N LEU A 115 -8.32 2.92 8.29
CA LEU A 115 -9.07 3.46 7.14
C LEU A 115 -10.49 2.89 7.05
N ALA A 116 -10.73 1.69 7.56
CA ALA A 116 -12.06 1.06 7.60
C ALA A 116 -12.92 1.53 8.78
N GLY A 117 -12.30 2.07 9.82
CA GLY A 117 -12.97 2.48 11.05
C GLY A 117 -13.43 3.93 11.05
N ASP A 118 -14.14 4.30 12.13
CA ASP A 118 -14.70 5.65 12.32
C ASP A 118 -13.64 6.73 12.53
N ASP A 119 -12.46 6.37 13.02
CA ASP A 119 -11.35 7.30 13.25
C ASP A 119 -10.85 7.97 11.95
N SER A 120 -11.17 7.38 10.79
CA SER A 120 -10.83 7.92 9.47
C SER A 120 -11.98 8.63 8.76
N ASN A 121 -13.08 8.98 9.45
CA ASN A 121 -14.27 9.57 8.83
C ASN A 121 -14.01 10.91 8.12
N TYR A 122 -12.93 11.62 8.47
CA TYR A 122 -12.55 12.88 7.79
C TYR A 122 -11.33 12.70 6.88
N VAL A 123 -11.00 11.46 6.51
CA VAL A 123 -9.89 11.12 5.60
C VAL A 123 -10.47 10.58 4.30
N THR A 124 -10.22 11.27 3.18
CA THR A 124 -10.62 10.80 1.85
C THR A 124 -9.65 11.30 0.78
N GLY A 125 -9.50 10.57 -0.30
CA GLY A 125 -8.60 10.86 -1.40
C GLY A 125 -7.11 10.67 -1.10
N GLN A 126 -6.77 10.09 0.06
CA GLN A 126 -5.39 9.94 0.51
C GLN A 126 -4.78 8.60 0.09
N THR A 127 -3.48 8.63 -0.15
CA THR A 127 -2.66 7.42 -0.27
C THR A 127 -1.69 7.40 0.90
N ILE A 128 -1.91 6.48 1.84
CA ILE A 128 -1.10 6.37 3.05
C ILE A 128 0.03 5.38 2.81
N VAL A 129 1.26 5.87 2.89
CA VAL A 129 2.46 5.04 2.75
C VAL A 129 2.73 4.32 4.06
N VAL A 130 3.00 3.00 3.96
CA VAL A 130 3.29 2.10 5.09
C VAL A 130 4.57 1.33 4.76
N ASP A 131 5.71 1.99 4.89
CA ASP A 131 6.99 1.48 4.39
C ASP A 131 8.19 1.67 5.35
N GLY A 132 7.92 2.11 6.57
CA GLY A 132 8.97 2.33 7.56
C GLY A 132 9.93 3.49 7.24
N GLY A 133 9.51 4.41 6.37
CA GLY A 133 10.35 5.53 5.92
C GLY A 133 11.33 5.14 4.83
N MET A 134 10.91 4.28 3.91
CA MET A 134 11.65 3.95 2.70
C MET A 134 11.54 5.07 1.67
N VAL A 135 10.35 5.68 1.54
CA VAL A 135 10.13 6.84 0.69
C VAL A 135 9.37 7.93 1.44
N PHE A 136 9.66 9.16 1.10
CA PHE A 136 8.97 10.36 1.59
C PHE A 136 8.40 11.15 0.41
N HIS A 137 7.21 11.71 0.57
CA HIS A 137 6.54 12.50 -0.47
C HIS A 137 5.67 13.61 0.12
#